data_9f7bffdf0dd38556494c8fbcf2502e59
#
_entry.id   9f7bffdf0dd38556494c8fbcf2502e59
#
_cell.length_a   1.000
_cell.length_b   1.000
_cell.length_c   1.000
_cell.angle_alpha   90.00
_cell.angle_beta   90.00
_cell.angle_gamma   90.00
#
_symmetry.space_group_name_H-M   'P 1'
#
loop_
_entity.id
_entity.type
_entity.pdbx_description
1 polymer ?
#
loop_
_entity_poly.entity_id
_entity_poly.type
_entity_poly.pdbx_seq_one_letter_code
_entity_poly.pdbx_strand_id
1 'polypeptide(L)'
;MKNQILNQKIEYLDQLIELLKIPSISADPKYDHAIKKAAHWIDKSLNEIGCDHVKIYQTPGHPVVYGEKIINKNAPTVLVYGHYDVQPPDPLELWTSPPFEPVIKKTNIHPEGAIFARGACDDKGQVFMHVKAFEQLIKKNKPKITKILTKNNHTNQ
;
A
#
# COMPACT_ATOMS: atom_id res chain seq x y z
N MET A 1 -4.68 23.98 12.95
CA MET A 1 -5.03 22.56 13.16
C MET A 1 -5.93 22.02 12.05
N LYS A 2 -7.14 22.57 11.76
CA LYS A 2 -8.02 22.07 10.66
C LYS A 2 -7.33 22.07 9.28
N ASN A 3 -6.67 23.16 8.88
CA ASN A 3 -5.97 23.24 7.59
C ASN A 3 -4.82 22.24 7.46
N GLN A 4 -4.12 21.95 8.55
CA GLN A 4 -3.03 20.99 8.58
C GLN A 4 -3.53 19.56 8.37
N ILE A 5 -4.66 19.20 8.98
CA ILE A 5 -5.33 17.90 8.80
C ILE A 5 -5.83 17.76 7.36
N LEU A 6 -6.40 18.82 6.79
CA LEU A 6 -6.90 18.81 5.41
C LEU A 6 -5.77 18.62 4.40
N ASN A 7 -4.66 19.37 4.55
CA ASN A 7 -3.49 19.23 3.68
C ASN A 7 -2.90 17.83 3.75
N GLN A 8 -2.80 17.24 4.96
CA GLN A 8 -2.32 15.88 5.13
C GLN A 8 -3.26 14.83 4.49
N LYS A 9 -4.58 15.06 4.55
CA LYS A 9 -5.56 14.20 3.87
C LYS A 9 -5.37 14.22 2.35
N ILE A 10 -5.15 15.40 1.77
CA ILE A 10 -4.91 15.56 0.33
C ILE A 10 -3.61 14.85 -0.06
N GLU A 11 -2.52 15.08 0.66
CA GLU A 11 -1.24 14.42 0.42
C GLU A 11 -1.34 12.89 0.46
N TYR A 12 -2.04 12.33 1.46
CA TYR A 12 -2.22 10.88 1.56
C TYR A 12 -3.10 10.33 0.44
N LEU A 13 -4.10 11.09 0.01
CA LEU A 13 -4.94 10.71 -1.11
C LEU A 13 -4.14 10.65 -2.42
N ASP A 14 -3.31 11.65 -2.69
CA ASP A 14 -2.45 11.70 -3.87
C ASP A 14 -1.46 10.53 -3.88
N GLN A 15 -0.83 10.22 -2.75
CA GLN A 15 0.07 9.08 -2.61
C GLN A 15 -0.64 7.73 -2.82
N LEU A 16 -1.86 7.57 -2.32
CA LEU A 16 -2.66 6.36 -2.56
C LEU A 16 -3.02 6.24 -4.05
N ILE A 17 -3.42 7.35 -4.69
CA ILE A 17 -3.70 7.39 -6.12
C ILE A 17 -2.48 6.96 -6.94
N GLU A 18 -1.28 7.43 -6.59
CA GLU A 18 -0.04 6.99 -7.25
C GLU A 18 0.18 5.47 -7.14
N LEU A 19 -0.02 4.90 -5.96
CA LEU A 19 0.11 3.45 -5.76
C LEU A 19 -0.93 2.67 -6.55
N LEU A 20 -2.17 3.15 -6.61
CA LEU A 20 -3.28 2.49 -7.32
C LEU A 20 -3.10 2.53 -8.85
N LYS A 21 -2.42 3.53 -9.40
CA LYS A 21 -2.09 3.62 -10.82
C LYS A 21 -1.09 2.56 -11.30
N ILE A 22 -0.39 1.88 -10.41
CA ILE A 22 0.56 0.84 -10.77
C ILE A 22 -0.20 -0.47 -11.04
N PRO A 23 -0.22 -1.00 -12.28
CA PRO A 23 -0.94 -2.23 -12.59
C PRO A 23 -0.15 -3.48 -12.17
N SER A 24 0.06 -3.66 -10.87
CA SER A 24 0.85 -4.75 -10.29
C SER A 24 0.10 -6.08 -10.29
N ILE A 25 -0.30 -6.55 -11.48
CA ILE A 25 -1.00 -7.82 -11.70
C ILE A 25 -0.01 -8.96 -11.58
N SER A 26 -0.17 -9.83 -10.56
CA SER A 26 0.77 -10.92 -10.28
C SER A 26 0.57 -12.15 -11.15
N ALA A 27 -0.62 -12.34 -11.72
CA ALA A 27 -0.96 -13.51 -12.51
C ALA A 27 -0.45 -13.47 -13.97
N ASP A 28 0.17 -12.38 -14.43
CA ASP A 28 0.58 -12.21 -15.81
C ASP A 28 2.01 -11.64 -15.88
N PRO A 29 3.00 -12.39 -16.38
CA PRO A 29 4.41 -11.99 -16.42
C PRO A 29 4.68 -10.67 -17.16
N LYS A 30 3.80 -10.25 -18.06
CA LYS A 30 3.95 -8.93 -18.73
C LYS A 30 3.92 -7.75 -17.76
N TYR A 31 3.38 -7.96 -16.53
CA TYR A 31 3.30 -6.95 -15.48
C TYR A 31 4.43 -7.06 -14.43
N ASP A 32 5.43 -7.91 -14.61
CA ASP A 32 6.57 -8.06 -13.68
C ASP A 32 7.26 -6.73 -13.37
N HIS A 33 7.38 -5.85 -14.37
CA HIS A 33 7.92 -4.51 -14.19
C HIS A 33 7.05 -3.65 -13.25
N ALA A 34 5.73 -3.80 -13.33
CA ALA A 34 4.79 -3.08 -12.48
C ALA A 34 4.80 -3.63 -11.04
N ILE A 35 4.96 -4.94 -10.87
CA ILE A 35 5.19 -5.57 -9.56
C ILE A 35 6.44 -4.96 -8.90
N LYS A 36 7.58 -4.92 -9.63
CA LYS A 36 8.82 -4.31 -9.12
C LYS A 36 8.63 -2.83 -8.79
N LYS A 37 7.89 -2.08 -9.62
CA LYS A 37 7.57 -0.67 -9.38
C LYS A 37 6.75 -0.50 -8.09
N ALA A 38 5.75 -1.34 -7.84
CA ALA A 38 4.96 -1.31 -6.62
C ALA A 38 5.80 -1.66 -5.38
N ALA A 39 6.68 -2.67 -5.48
CA ALA A 39 7.62 -3.01 -4.41
C ALA A 39 8.54 -1.84 -4.06
N HIS A 40 9.11 -1.16 -5.06
CA HIS A 40 9.95 0.02 -4.84
C HIS A 40 9.18 1.21 -4.28
N TRP A 41 7.91 1.38 -4.64
CA TRP A 41 7.07 2.42 -4.06
C TRP A 41 6.90 2.22 -2.55
N ILE A 42 6.66 0.97 -2.11
CA ILE A 42 6.53 0.63 -0.69
C ILE A 42 7.88 0.76 0.03
N ASP A 43 8.95 0.24 -0.56
CA ASP A 43 10.31 0.38 -0.03
C ASP A 43 10.66 1.84 0.22
N LYS A 44 10.46 2.71 -0.76
CA LYS A 44 10.65 4.14 -0.65
C LYS A 44 9.81 4.74 0.48
N SER A 45 8.52 4.40 0.53
CA SER A 45 7.61 4.91 1.57
C SER A 45 8.06 4.52 2.98
N LEU A 46 8.52 3.28 3.18
CA LEU A 46 9.02 2.80 4.48
C LEU A 46 10.32 3.50 4.88
N ASN A 47 11.21 3.77 3.93
CA ASN A 47 12.43 4.54 4.19
C ASN A 47 12.10 6.00 4.57
N GLU A 48 11.19 6.65 3.82
CA GLU A 48 10.80 8.05 4.07
C GLU A 48 10.13 8.26 5.43
N ILE A 49 9.37 7.29 5.92
CA ILE A 49 8.77 7.35 7.26
C ILE A 49 9.74 7.02 8.39
N GLY A 50 10.97 6.64 8.09
CA GLY A 50 12.04 6.45 9.05
C GLY A 50 12.10 5.06 9.68
N CYS A 51 11.81 4.01 8.92
CA CYS A 51 12.14 2.64 9.31
C CYS A 51 13.65 2.48 9.48
N ASP A 52 14.09 1.68 10.44
CA ASP A 52 15.52 1.46 10.73
C ASP A 52 16.16 0.52 9.72
N HIS A 53 15.39 -0.40 9.17
CA HIS A 53 15.83 -1.35 8.16
C HIS A 53 14.69 -1.59 7.16
N VAL A 54 14.96 -1.30 5.88
CA VAL A 54 14.03 -1.58 4.77
C VAL A 54 14.78 -2.38 3.73
N LYS A 55 14.16 -3.45 3.21
CA LYS A 55 14.79 -4.29 2.19
C LYS A 55 13.76 -4.98 1.30
N ILE A 56 14.07 -5.03 0.00
CA ILE A 56 13.35 -5.85 -0.98
C ILE A 56 14.07 -7.19 -1.09
N TYR A 57 13.41 -8.27 -0.68
CA TYR A 57 13.90 -9.64 -0.83
C TYR A 57 13.38 -10.24 -2.12
N GLN A 58 14.28 -10.74 -2.94
CA GLN A 58 13.90 -11.51 -4.12
C GLN A 58 13.45 -12.91 -3.69
N THR A 59 12.42 -13.43 -4.36
CA THR A 59 11.91 -14.78 -4.17
C THR A 59 11.80 -15.48 -5.53
N PRO A 60 11.58 -16.80 -5.60
CA PRO A 60 11.27 -17.48 -6.87
C PRO A 60 10.00 -16.93 -7.56
N GLY A 61 9.08 -16.33 -6.77
CA GLY A 61 7.93 -15.58 -7.29
C GLY A 61 8.20 -14.08 -7.29
N HIS A 62 7.25 -13.31 -6.71
CA HIS A 62 7.37 -11.86 -6.63
C HIS A 62 8.15 -11.40 -5.40
N PRO A 63 8.80 -10.20 -5.45
CA PRO A 63 9.61 -9.73 -4.33
C PRO A 63 8.78 -9.48 -3.06
N VAL A 64 9.43 -9.61 -1.91
CA VAL A 64 8.88 -9.27 -0.59
C VAL A 64 9.54 -7.99 -0.11
N VAL A 65 8.75 -7.00 0.27
CA VAL A 65 9.26 -5.78 0.92
C VAL A 65 9.16 -5.96 2.43
N TYR A 66 10.27 -5.78 3.10
CA TYR A 66 10.38 -5.84 4.55
C TYR A 66 10.79 -4.48 5.08
N GLY A 67 10.16 -4.02 6.15
CA GLY A 67 10.57 -2.84 6.89
C GLY A 67 10.39 -3.05 8.38
N GLU A 68 11.30 -2.52 9.20
CA GLU A 68 11.19 -2.58 10.65
C GLU A 68 11.57 -1.26 11.32
N LYS A 69 10.96 -1.03 12.48
CA LYS A 69 11.32 0.03 13.42
C LYS A 69 11.39 -0.56 14.82
N ILE A 70 12.58 -0.61 15.39
CA ILE A 70 12.79 -1.15 16.74
C ILE A 70 13.01 0.02 17.70
N ILE A 71 12.01 0.30 18.53
CA ILE A 71 12.04 1.40 19.48
C ILE A 71 12.56 0.97 20.85
N ASN A 72 12.17 -0.23 21.26
CA ASN A 72 12.59 -0.85 22.50
C ASN A 72 12.67 -2.36 22.30
N LYS A 73 13.85 -2.93 22.50
CA LYS A 73 14.07 -4.38 22.34
C LYS A 73 13.23 -5.25 23.30
N ASN A 74 12.78 -4.66 24.42
CA ASN A 74 11.95 -5.35 25.42
C ASN A 74 10.45 -5.13 25.19
N ALA A 75 10.07 -4.32 24.19
CA ALA A 75 8.67 -4.12 23.86
C ALA A 75 8.13 -5.25 22.97
N PRO A 76 6.82 -5.55 23.05
CA PRO A 76 6.20 -6.49 22.11
C PRO A 76 6.42 -6.07 20.67
N THR A 77 6.70 -7.05 19.80
CA THR A 77 6.79 -6.82 18.35
C THR A 77 5.44 -7.09 17.72
N VAL A 78 4.96 -6.16 16.91
CA VAL A 78 3.78 -6.33 16.07
C VAL A 78 4.21 -6.56 14.64
N LEU A 79 3.75 -7.66 14.05
CA LEU A 79 3.91 -7.97 12.64
C LEU A 79 2.66 -7.49 11.90
N VAL A 80 2.85 -6.59 10.93
CA VAL A 80 1.81 -6.18 9.99
C VAL A 80 2.09 -6.83 8.65
N TYR A 81 1.08 -7.42 8.05
CA TYR A 81 1.14 -8.09 6.76
C TYR A 81 0.13 -7.45 5.80
N GLY A 82 0.49 -7.40 4.53
CA GLY A 82 -0.38 -7.01 3.45
C GLY A 82 0.27 -7.33 2.10
N HIS A 83 -0.47 -7.17 0.99
CA HIS A 83 0.06 -7.41 -0.34
C HIS A 83 -0.16 -6.23 -1.28
N TYR A 84 0.73 -6.04 -2.22
CA TYR A 84 0.75 -4.91 -3.16
C TYR A 84 0.45 -5.33 -4.61
N ASP A 85 0.32 -6.62 -4.86
CA ASP A 85 -0.19 -7.12 -6.13
C ASP A 85 -1.71 -7.06 -6.20
N VAL A 86 -2.22 -7.23 -7.39
CA VAL A 86 -3.66 -7.24 -7.65
C VAL A 86 -4.01 -8.33 -8.64
N GLN A 87 -5.27 -8.77 -8.60
CA GLN A 87 -5.85 -9.66 -9.59
C GLN A 87 -6.04 -8.93 -10.93
N PRO A 88 -6.08 -9.66 -12.07
CA PRO A 88 -6.53 -9.12 -13.35
C PRO A 88 -7.88 -8.42 -13.21
N PRO A 89 -8.10 -7.31 -13.91
CA PRO A 89 -9.35 -6.56 -13.82
C PRO A 89 -10.46 -7.11 -14.71
N ASP A 90 -10.34 -8.32 -15.22
CA ASP A 90 -11.34 -8.91 -16.11
C ASP A 90 -12.66 -9.21 -15.41
N PRO A 91 -13.79 -9.10 -16.09
CA PRO A 91 -13.95 -8.57 -17.43
C PRO A 91 -13.94 -7.03 -17.47
N LEU A 92 -13.19 -6.45 -18.41
CA LEU A 92 -12.96 -4.98 -18.47
C LEU A 92 -14.23 -4.18 -18.78
N GLU A 93 -15.17 -4.77 -19.51
CA GLU A 93 -16.44 -4.13 -19.88
C GLU A 93 -17.36 -3.84 -18.70
N LEU A 94 -17.14 -4.46 -17.54
CA LEU A 94 -17.92 -4.20 -16.34
C LEU A 94 -17.39 -2.98 -15.53
N TRP A 95 -16.22 -2.45 -15.90
CA TRP A 95 -15.68 -1.28 -15.24
C TRP A 95 -16.27 0.01 -15.80
N THR A 96 -16.80 0.85 -14.92
CA THR A 96 -17.32 2.19 -15.30
C THR A 96 -16.23 3.25 -15.48
N SER A 97 -15.00 2.92 -15.12
CA SER A 97 -13.77 3.72 -15.32
C SER A 97 -12.59 2.76 -15.45
N PRO A 98 -11.52 3.11 -16.17
CA PRO A 98 -10.37 2.24 -16.31
C PRO A 98 -9.83 1.77 -14.96
N PRO A 99 -9.53 0.48 -14.77
CA PRO A 99 -9.19 -0.11 -13.46
C PRO A 99 -7.99 0.54 -12.75
N PHE A 100 -7.02 1.04 -13.53
CA PHE A 100 -5.80 1.67 -13.02
C PHE A 100 -5.76 3.21 -13.21
N GLU A 101 -6.94 3.80 -13.44
CA GLU A 101 -7.17 5.24 -13.42
C GLU A 101 -8.10 5.57 -12.24
N PRO A 102 -7.57 5.69 -11.02
CA PRO A 102 -8.39 5.90 -9.82
C PRO A 102 -9.29 7.12 -9.95
N VAL A 103 -10.57 6.94 -9.67
CA VAL A 103 -11.56 8.02 -9.67
C VAL A 103 -12.28 8.08 -8.32
N ILE A 104 -12.58 9.30 -7.88
CA ILE A 104 -13.37 9.52 -6.67
C ILE A 104 -14.79 9.85 -7.09
N LYS A 105 -15.76 9.04 -6.67
CA LYS A 105 -17.18 9.23 -6.97
C LYS A 105 -18.02 9.18 -5.71
N LYS A 106 -19.01 10.05 -5.62
CA LYS A 106 -20.08 9.96 -4.63
C LYS A 106 -21.12 8.97 -5.12
N THR A 107 -21.62 8.17 -4.21
CA THR A 107 -22.70 7.21 -4.47
C THR A 107 -23.73 7.29 -3.34
N ASN A 108 -24.88 6.63 -3.51
CA ASN A 108 -25.88 6.53 -2.44
C ASN A 108 -25.35 5.81 -1.19
N ILE A 109 -24.39 4.88 -1.38
CA ILE A 109 -23.75 4.14 -0.29
C ILE A 109 -22.59 4.96 0.34
N HIS A 110 -21.90 5.76 -0.48
CA HIS A 110 -20.76 6.57 -0.08
C HIS A 110 -20.98 8.04 -0.46
N PRO A 111 -21.82 8.77 0.29
CA PRO A 111 -22.19 10.17 -0.04
C PRO A 111 -20.97 11.12 0.07
N GLU A 112 -19.99 10.79 0.91
CA GLU A 112 -18.74 11.57 1.04
C GLU A 112 -17.72 11.25 -0.08
N GLY A 113 -17.98 10.22 -0.88
CA GLY A 113 -17.12 9.74 -1.95
C GLY A 113 -16.32 8.48 -1.59
N ALA A 114 -16.07 7.67 -2.59
CA ALA A 114 -15.21 6.50 -2.51
C ALA A 114 -14.25 6.47 -3.70
N ILE A 115 -13.10 5.82 -3.53
CA ILE A 115 -12.11 5.60 -4.59
C ILE A 115 -12.49 4.32 -5.34
N PHE A 116 -12.66 4.45 -6.66
CA PHE A 116 -12.92 3.32 -7.55
C PHE A 116 -11.65 3.05 -8.37
N ALA A 117 -11.00 1.91 -8.09
CA ALA A 117 -9.84 1.40 -8.81
C ALA A 117 -9.57 -0.05 -8.44
N ARG A 118 -8.85 -0.81 -9.28
CA ARG A 118 -8.32 -2.12 -8.92
C ARG A 118 -7.30 -1.96 -7.78
N GLY A 119 -7.42 -2.77 -6.73
CA GLY A 119 -6.54 -2.71 -5.56
C GLY A 119 -6.95 -1.68 -4.48
N ALA A 120 -8.00 -0.87 -4.72
CA ALA A 120 -8.45 0.12 -3.72
C ALA A 120 -8.95 -0.54 -2.43
N CYS A 121 -9.60 -1.71 -2.52
CA CYS A 121 -10.09 -2.48 -1.38
C CYS A 121 -9.25 -3.70 -1.08
N ASP A 122 -8.51 -4.24 -2.07
CA ASP A 122 -7.77 -5.49 -1.96
C ASP A 122 -6.46 -5.39 -2.75
N ASP A 123 -5.31 -5.21 -2.10
CA ASP A 123 -5.08 -4.89 -0.70
C ASP A 123 -4.29 -3.58 -0.54
N LYS A 124 -4.01 -2.87 -1.67
CA LYS A 124 -3.20 -1.64 -1.67
C LYS A 124 -3.74 -0.57 -0.73
N GLY A 125 -5.08 -0.43 -0.65
CA GLY A 125 -5.71 0.51 0.27
C GLY A 125 -5.39 0.17 1.72
N GLN A 126 -5.46 -1.09 2.12
CA GLN A 126 -5.17 -1.56 3.48
C GLN A 126 -3.67 -1.45 3.78
N VAL A 127 -2.80 -1.89 2.86
CA VAL A 127 -1.35 -1.71 2.99
C VAL A 127 -1.01 -0.23 3.19
N PHE A 128 -1.59 0.65 2.38
CA PHE A 128 -1.39 2.08 2.49
C PHE A 128 -1.82 2.64 3.85
N MET A 129 -2.99 2.22 4.35
CA MET A 129 -3.47 2.62 5.69
C MET A 129 -2.48 2.21 6.78
N HIS A 130 -1.93 0.99 6.72
CA HIS A 130 -0.93 0.52 7.68
C HIS A 130 0.36 1.35 7.61
N VAL A 131 0.86 1.63 6.40
CA VAL A 131 2.05 2.48 6.20
C VAL A 131 1.82 3.87 6.79
N LYS A 132 0.66 4.49 6.54
CA LYS A 132 0.34 5.84 7.04
C LYS A 132 0.06 5.87 8.54
N ALA A 133 -0.56 4.85 9.10
CA ALA A 133 -0.71 4.71 10.54
C ALA A 133 0.66 4.61 11.22
N PHE A 134 1.58 3.85 10.66
CA PHE A 134 2.93 3.71 11.17
C PHE A 134 3.73 5.03 11.05
N GLU A 135 3.61 5.73 9.93
CA GLU A 135 4.17 7.07 9.75
C GLU A 135 3.72 8.03 10.85
N GLN A 136 2.42 8.03 11.17
CA GLN A 136 1.89 8.89 12.24
C GLN A 136 2.40 8.50 13.62
N LEU A 137 2.57 7.21 13.88
CA LEU A 137 3.13 6.72 15.14
C LEU A 137 4.59 7.16 15.30
N ILE A 138 5.41 7.03 14.24
CA ILE A 138 6.82 7.47 14.25
C ILE A 138 6.91 8.99 14.44
N LYS A 139 6.17 9.79 13.65
CA LYS A 139 6.19 11.25 13.72
C LYS A 139 5.75 11.80 15.09
N LYS A 140 4.87 11.08 15.80
CA LYS A 140 4.41 11.47 17.14
C LYS A 140 5.31 11.00 18.27
N ASN A 141 6.48 10.40 18.00
CA ASN A 141 7.38 9.81 18.98
C ASN A 141 6.67 8.84 19.96
N LYS A 142 5.63 8.13 19.48
CA LYS A 142 4.84 7.21 20.28
C LYS A 142 4.78 5.78 19.74
N PRO A 143 5.81 5.23 19.12
CA PRO A 143 5.67 3.86 18.67
C PRO A 143 5.91 2.88 19.80
N LYS A 144 4.86 2.13 20.16
CA LYS A 144 4.96 0.89 20.93
C LYS A 144 5.07 -0.35 20.02
N ILE A 145 5.14 -0.16 18.69
CA ILE A 145 4.95 -1.20 17.64
C ILE A 145 6.20 -1.26 16.74
N THR A 146 6.63 -2.46 16.36
CA THR A 146 8.00 -2.67 15.87
C THR A 146 8.15 -3.20 14.44
N LYS A 147 7.13 -3.76 13.75
CA LYS A 147 7.33 -4.36 12.40
C LYS A 147 6.15 -4.21 11.45
N ILE A 148 6.45 -3.89 10.18
CA ILE A 148 5.52 -4.00 9.04
C ILE A 148 6.16 -4.90 7.98
N LEU A 149 5.44 -5.93 7.53
CA LEU A 149 5.81 -6.79 6.40
C LEU A 149 4.74 -6.69 5.32
N THR A 150 5.17 -6.52 4.07
CA THR A 150 4.30 -6.62 2.90
C THR A 150 4.79 -7.75 2.00
N LYS A 151 3.92 -8.67 1.65
CA LYS A 151 4.21 -9.84 0.82
C LYS A 151 3.20 -9.97 -0.31
N ASN A 152 3.64 -10.43 -1.47
CA ASN A 152 2.74 -10.93 -2.50
C ASN A 152 2.44 -12.41 -2.25
N ASN A 153 1.16 -12.75 -2.16
CA ASN A 153 0.70 -14.12 -2.06
C ASN A 153 0.22 -14.60 -3.43
N HIS A 154 1.10 -15.20 -4.21
CA HIS A 154 0.69 -16.25 -5.13
C HIS A 154 1.79 -17.30 -5.23
N THR A 155 1.67 -18.33 -4.41
CA THR A 155 2.18 -19.66 -4.74
C THR A 155 1.21 -20.23 -5.77
N ASN A 156 1.69 -20.45 -7.00
CA ASN A 156 0.98 -21.28 -7.98
C ASN A 156 0.63 -22.62 -7.32
N GLN A 157 -0.65 -22.92 -7.19
CA GLN A 157 -1.16 -24.28 -7.17
C GLN A 157 -1.33 -24.77 -8.59
#